data_0834c4f8629ef467cd494486ff754d1a
#
_entry.id   0834c4f8629ef467cd494486ff754d1a
#
_cell.length_a   1.000
_cell.length_b   1.000
_cell.length_c   1.000
_cell.angle_alpha   90.00
_cell.angle_beta   90.00
_cell.angle_gamma   90.00
#
_symmetry.space_group_name_H-M   'P 1'
#
loop_
_entity.id
_entity.type
_entity.pdbx_description
1 polymer ?
#
loop_
_entity_poly.entity_id
_entity_poly.type
_entity_poly.pdbx_seq_one_letter_code
_entity_poly.pdbx_strand_id
1 'polypeptide(L)'
;IGSPGTGKSMLAKAMSQLLPREELQDVLVYHNPDDGNEPKVRTVPGGKGEQIVEAHKEEARKRNQMRTFLMWIIIAIVIGYSLIIAQQILLGILAAGVIYLAFRYSSRGSDSMIPNLLVNNANQKTAPFEDATGAHAGALLGDVRHDPFQSGGMETPSHDRVEPGAIHKANKGVLFVDEINTLDIRSQQKLMTAIQEGEFGI
;
A
#
# COMPACT_ATOMS: atom_id res chain seq x y z
N ILE A 1 9.61 -5.57 34.80
CA ILE A 1 8.88 -6.60 35.52
C ILE A 1 8.16 -5.91 36.69
N GLY A 2 6.84 -6.00 36.77
CA GLY A 2 6.05 -5.39 37.84
C GLY A 2 4.66 -6.02 37.92
N SER A 3 4.03 -5.96 39.10
CA SER A 3 2.68 -6.47 39.33
C SER A 3 1.63 -5.72 38.46
N PRO A 4 0.43 -6.27 38.23
CA PRO A 4 -0.66 -5.57 37.58
C PRO A 4 -0.96 -4.24 38.30
N GLY A 5 -1.27 -3.17 37.54
CA GLY A 5 -1.57 -1.85 38.09
C GLY A 5 -0.37 -0.96 38.46
N THR A 6 0.88 -1.38 38.19
CA THR A 6 2.08 -0.59 38.51
C THR A 6 2.42 0.51 37.50
N GLY A 7 1.52 0.83 36.55
CA GLY A 7 1.71 1.94 35.59
C GLY A 7 2.69 1.63 34.45
N LYS A 8 2.99 0.37 34.14
CA LYS A 8 3.92 -0.03 33.05
C LYS A 8 3.56 0.59 31.70
N SER A 9 2.30 0.49 31.29
CA SER A 9 1.83 1.07 30.02
C SER A 9 1.86 2.61 30.02
N MET A 10 1.59 3.25 31.16
CA MET A 10 1.76 4.70 31.29
C MET A 10 3.22 5.13 31.10
N LEU A 11 4.15 4.39 31.70
CA LEU A 11 5.60 4.65 31.52
C LEU A 11 6.00 4.47 30.07
N ALA A 12 5.60 3.38 29.44
CA ALA A 12 5.89 3.13 28.01
C ALA A 12 5.32 4.23 27.10
N LYS A 13 4.09 4.69 27.39
CA LYS A 13 3.50 5.82 26.67
C LYS A 13 4.25 7.15 26.93
N ALA A 14 4.72 7.38 28.14
CA ALA A 14 5.54 8.55 28.44
C ALA A 14 6.88 8.50 27.69
N MET A 15 7.48 7.32 27.52
CA MET A 15 8.70 7.15 26.72
C MET A 15 8.51 7.58 25.28
N SER A 16 7.36 7.30 24.65
CA SER A 16 7.11 7.73 23.28
C SER A 16 7.12 9.26 23.11
N GLN A 17 6.79 10.01 24.17
CA GLN A 17 6.82 11.46 24.15
C GLN A 17 8.25 12.04 24.23
N LEU A 18 9.23 11.25 24.68
CA LEU A 18 10.63 11.64 24.79
C LEU A 18 11.45 11.32 23.53
N LEU A 19 10.90 10.50 22.63
CA LEU A 19 11.59 10.13 21.39
C LEU A 19 11.57 11.29 20.38
N PRO A 20 12.65 11.45 19.58
CA PRO A 20 12.77 12.53 18.62
C PRO A 20 11.74 12.35 17.48
N ARG A 21 10.99 13.42 17.20
CA ARG A 21 9.98 13.44 16.13
C ARG A 21 10.58 13.54 14.73
N GLU A 22 11.76 14.12 14.64
CA GLU A 22 12.52 14.34 13.40
C GLU A 22 12.94 13.02 12.73
N GLU A 23 12.99 11.94 13.50
CA GLU A 23 13.34 10.61 13.02
C GLU A 23 12.15 9.76 12.57
N LEU A 24 10.91 10.28 12.68
CA LEU A 24 9.74 9.55 12.27
C LEU A 24 9.78 9.25 10.77
N GLN A 25 9.29 8.07 10.40
CA GLN A 25 9.32 7.57 9.05
C GLN A 25 7.93 7.10 8.63
N ASP A 26 7.59 7.38 7.37
CA ASP A 26 6.44 6.77 6.72
C ASP A 26 6.87 5.46 6.06
N VAL A 27 5.95 4.49 5.99
CA VAL A 27 6.20 3.19 5.37
C VAL A 27 5.35 3.08 4.11
N LEU A 28 6.01 2.89 2.98
CA LEU A 28 5.41 2.72 1.66
C LEU A 28 5.63 1.30 1.14
N VAL A 29 4.62 0.75 0.48
CA VAL A 29 4.71 -0.53 -0.21
C VAL A 29 4.52 -0.33 -1.69
N TYR A 30 5.44 -0.87 -2.46
CA TYR A 30 5.48 -0.80 -3.92
C TYR A 30 5.18 -2.16 -4.53
N HIS A 31 4.59 -2.13 -5.70
CA HIS A 31 4.51 -3.31 -6.53
C HIS A 31 5.92 -3.84 -6.85
N ASN A 32 6.12 -5.16 -6.69
CA ASN A 32 7.35 -5.83 -7.09
C ASN A 32 7.13 -6.47 -8.47
N PRO A 33 7.80 -5.98 -9.53
CA PRO A 33 7.66 -6.56 -10.86
C PRO A 33 8.31 -7.94 -10.99
N ASP A 34 9.24 -8.28 -10.08
CA ASP A 34 9.98 -9.54 -10.12
C ASP A 34 9.19 -10.67 -9.45
N ASP A 35 8.45 -10.35 -8.38
CA ASP A 35 7.56 -11.28 -7.69
C ASP A 35 6.29 -10.55 -7.21
N GLY A 36 5.17 -10.86 -7.84
CA GLY A 36 3.88 -10.24 -7.49
C GLY A 36 3.38 -10.59 -6.08
N ASN A 37 3.94 -11.60 -5.41
CA ASN A 37 3.54 -12.01 -4.07
C ASN A 37 4.41 -11.40 -2.96
N GLU A 38 5.56 -10.83 -3.32
CA GLU A 38 6.51 -10.23 -2.38
C GLU A 38 6.66 -8.72 -2.66
N PRO A 39 5.79 -7.87 -2.08
CA PRO A 39 5.83 -6.43 -2.31
C PRO A 39 7.08 -5.81 -1.72
N LYS A 40 7.63 -4.77 -2.39
CA LYS A 40 8.81 -4.03 -1.92
C LYS A 40 8.41 -2.96 -0.91
N VAL A 41 8.93 -3.06 0.31
CA VAL A 41 8.70 -2.08 1.37
C VAL A 41 9.82 -1.04 1.37
N ARG A 42 9.48 0.24 1.51
CA ARG A 42 10.44 1.35 1.66
C ARG A 42 10.00 2.30 2.75
N THR A 43 10.96 2.77 3.52
CA THR A 43 10.77 3.83 4.52
C THR A 43 11.24 5.17 3.95
N VAL A 44 10.50 6.22 4.25
CA VAL A 44 10.84 7.61 3.89
C VAL A 44 10.61 8.51 5.11
N PRO A 45 11.24 9.70 5.18
CA PRO A 45 10.97 10.63 6.27
C PRO A 45 9.49 10.95 6.43
N GLY A 46 9.03 11.11 7.67
CA GLY A 46 7.63 11.37 8.00
C GLY A 46 7.04 12.54 7.22
N GLY A 47 5.86 12.36 6.67
CA GLY A 47 5.16 13.33 5.83
C GLY A 47 5.56 13.34 4.35
N LYS A 48 6.62 12.64 3.95
CA LYS A 48 6.97 12.50 2.53
C LYS A 48 6.19 11.38 1.84
N GLY A 49 5.72 10.39 2.58
CA GLY A 49 4.96 9.27 2.03
C GLY A 49 3.70 9.71 1.30
N GLU A 50 2.92 10.61 1.90
CA GLU A 50 1.72 11.16 1.30
C GLU A 50 2.01 11.93 0.01
N GLN A 51 3.06 12.76 0.01
CA GLN A 51 3.51 13.52 -1.17
C GLN A 51 3.92 12.60 -2.32
N ILE A 52 4.62 11.50 -2.01
CA ILE A 52 5.02 10.51 -3.01
C ILE A 52 3.80 9.82 -3.61
N VAL A 53 2.85 9.37 -2.78
CA VAL A 53 1.61 8.75 -3.26
C VAL A 53 0.81 9.72 -4.12
N GLU A 54 0.71 10.98 -3.72
CA GLU A 54 -0.02 11.99 -4.48
C GLU A 54 0.64 12.29 -5.83
N ALA A 55 1.97 12.40 -5.86
CA ALA A 55 2.72 12.57 -7.10
C ALA A 55 2.48 11.40 -8.07
N HIS A 56 2.53 10.15 -7.59
CA HIS A 56 2.23 8.98 -8.44
C HIS A 56 0.78 8.94 -8.92
N LYS A 57 -0.17 9.37 -8.09
CA LYS A 57 -1.58 9.51 -8.49
C LYS A 57 -1.75 10.57 -9.58
N GLU A 58 -1.08 11.70 -9.46
CA GLU A 58 -1.13 12.74 -10.50
C GLU A 58 -0.50 12.27 -11.81
N GLU A 59 0.64 11.58 -11.75
CA GLU A 59 1.27 11.00 -12.94
C GLU A 59 0.36 9.95 -13.60
N ALA A 60 -0.27 9.07 -12.81
CA ALA A 60 -1.22 8.10 -13.31
C ALA A 60 -2.44 8.77 -13.96
N ARG A 61 -2.97 9.85 -13.36
CA ARG A 61 -4.06 10.65 -13.93
C ARG A 61 -3.65 11.29 -15.27
N LYS A 62 -2.49 11.94 -15.35
CA LYS A 62 -1.96 12.54 -16.58
C LYS A 62 -1.80 11.49 -17.67
N ARG A 63 -1.22 10.34 -17.33
CA ARG A 63 -1.06 9.21 -18.27
C ARG A 63 -2.41 8.69 -18.78
N ASN A 64 -3.39 8.53 -17.89
CA ASN A 64 -4.73 8.10 -18.27
C ASN A 64 -5.46 9.13 -19.12
N GLN A 65 -5.32 10.43 -18.83
CA GLN A 65 -5.87 11.51 -19.65
C GLN A 65 -5.26 11.51 -21.05
N MET A 66 -3.93 11.45 -21.16
CA MET A 66 -3.22 11.37 -22.43
C MET A 66 -3.66 10.15 -23.25
N ARG A 67 -3.77 9.02 -22.61
CA ARG A 67 -4.24 7.77 -23.21
C ARG A 67 -5.67 7.88 -23.73
N THR A 68 -6.58 8.44 -22.93
CA THR A 68 -7.97 8.69 -23.32
C THR A 68 -8.03 9.67 -24.48
N PHE A 69 -7.24 10.72 -24.48
CA PHE A 69 -7.15 11.68 -25.58
C PHE A 69 -6.68 11.01 -26.88
N LEU A 70 -5.61 10.21 -26.82
CA LEU A 70 -5.13 9.45 -27.99
C LEU A 70 -6.19 8.47 -28.50
N MET A 71 -6.92 7.77 -27.62
CA MET A 71 -8.02 6.91 -28.00
C MET A 71 -9.08 7.67 -28.82
N TRP A 72 -9.50 8.85 -28.36
CA TRP A 72 -10.50 9.65 -29.08
C TRP A 72 -10.00 10.14 -30.45
N ILE A 73 -8.70 10.48 -30.55
CA ILE A 73 -8.09 10.83 -31.84
C ILE A 73 -8.16 9.64 -32.80
N ILE A 74 -7.78 8.45 -32.35
CA ILE A 74 -7.80 7.22 -33.18
C ILE A 74 -9.24 6.92 -33.64
N ILE A 75 -10.21 7.00 -32.73
CA ILE A 75 -11.63 6.79 -33.05
C ILE A 75 -12.10 7.82 -34.11
N ALA A 76 -11.76 9.09 -33.94
CA ALA A 76 -12.12 10.14 -34.88
C ALA A 76 -11.55 9.91 -36.29
N ILE A 77 -10.28 9.46 -36.37
CA ILE A 77 -9.61 9.11 -37.63
C ILE A 77 -10.32 7.93 -38.30
N VAL A 78 -10.66 6.88 -37.54
CA VAL A 78 -11.32 5.67 -38.07
C VAL A 78 -12.72 6.02 -38.61
N ILE A 79 -13.49 6.81 -37.87
CA ILE A 79 -14.81 7.25 -38.31
C ILE A 79 -14.71 8.16 -39.52
N GLY A 80 -13.76 9.12 -39.52
CA GLY A 80 -13.54 10.02 -40.65
C GLY A 80 -13.14 9.27 -41.92
N TYR A 81 -12.24 8.30 -41.83
CA TYR A 81 -11.84 7.43 -42.94
C TYR A 81 -13.03 6.62 -43.49
N SER A 82 -13.83 6.05 -42.57
CA SER A 82 -15.01 5.26 -42.93
C SER A 82 -16.07 6.07 -43.66
N LEU A 83 -16.28 7.33 -43.26
CA LEU A 83 -17.24 8.24 -43.89
C LEU A 83 -16.78 8.71 -45.27
N ILE A 84 -15.51 9.14 -45.38
CA ILE A 84 -15.02 9.88 -46.56
C ILE A 84 -14.55 8.92 -47.65
N ILE A 85 -13.80 7.86 -47.28
CA ILE A 85 -13.11 6.99 -48.24
C ILE A 85 -13.86 5.68 -48.48
N ALA A 86 -14.21 4.98 -47.39
CA ALA A 86 -14.84 3.66 -47.49
C ALA A 86 -16.35 3.71 -47.73
N GLN A 87 -17.01 4.83 -47.50
CA GLN A 87 -18.47 5.02 -47.60
C GLN A 87 -19.27 3.96 -46.81
N GLN A 88 -18.70 3.34 -45.81
CA GLN A 88 -19.28 2.25 -45.02
C GLN A 88 -19.34 2.64 -43.55
N ILE A 89 -20.32 3.48 -43.20
CA ILE A 89 -20.49 4.03 -41.85
C ILE A 89 -20.60 2.93 -40.79
N LEU A 90 -21.28 1.84 -41.09
CA LEU A 90 -21.52 0.74 -40.15
C LEU A 90 -20.21 0.07 -39.70
N LEU A 91 -19.29 -0.16 -40.65
CA LEU A 91 -17.96 -0.71 -40.33
C LEU A 91 -17.12 0.24 -39.49
N GLY A 92 -17.21 1.54 -39.72
CA GLY A 92 -16.53 2.53 -38.89
C GLY A 92 -17.00 2.53 -37.44
N ILE A 93 -18.31 2.45 -37.22
CA ILE A 93 -18.88 2.37 -35.86
C ILE A 93 -18.45 1.08 -35.15
N LEU A 94 -18.49 -0.06 -35.84
CA LEU A 94 -18.02 -1.34 -35.29
C LEU A 94 -16.54 -1.29 -34.93
N ALA A 95 -15.69 -0.78 -35.81
CA ALA A 95 -14.26 -0.62 -35.54
C ALA A 95 -14.00 0.32 -34.36
N ALA A 96 -14.69 1.44 -34.26
CA ALA A 96 -14.60 2.37 -33.13
C ALA A 96 -15.01 1.68 -31.80
N GLY A 97 -16.06 0.85 -31.83
CA GLY A 97 -16.49 0.07 -30.67
C GLY A 97 -15.43 -0.93 -30.21
N VAL A 98 -14.79 -1.65 -31.13
CA VAL A 98 -13.70 -2.59 -30.82
C VAL A 98 -12.50 -1.86 -30.23
N ILE A 99 -12.10 -0.72 -30.81
CA ILE A 99 -11.00 0.13 -30.30
C ILE A 99 -11.32 0.60 -28.88
N TYR A 100 -12.52 1.11 -28.64
CA TYR A 100 -12.95 1.55 -27.32
C TYR A 100 -12.86 0.43 -26.28
N LEU A 101 -13.36 -0.77 -26.60
CA LEU A 101 -13.31 -1.93 -25.72
C LEU A 101 -11.85 -2.38 -25.44
N ALA A 102 -11.01 -2.41 -26.48
CA ALA A 102 -9.60 -2.75 -26.35
C ALA A 102 -8.87 -1.78 -25.41
N PHE A 103 -9.09 -0.48 -25.57
CA PHE A 103 -8.51 0.54 -24.69
C PHE A 103 -9.03 0.44 -23.26
N ARG A 104 -10.32 0.22 -23.07
CA ARG A 104 -10.95 0.04 -21.76
C ARG A 104 -10.40 -1.18 -21.03
N TYR A 105 -10.22 -2.29 -21.73
CA TYR A 105 -9.63 -3.51 -21.16
C TYR A 105 -8.17 -3.30 -20.78
N SER A 106 -7.38 -2.69 -21.66
CA SER A 106 -5.96 -2.41 -21.45
C SER A 106 -5.69 -1.35 -20.35
N SER A 107 -6.67 -0.53 -19.96
CA SER A 107 -6.45 0.53 -18.94
C SER A 107 -6.46 0.00 -17.50
N ARG A 108 -6.92 -1.23 -17.27
CA ARG A 108 -7.07 -1.79 -15.91
C ARG A 108 -5.75 -2.05 -15.17
N GLY A 109 -4.63 -2.18 -15.87
CA GLY A 109 -3.31 -2.41 -15.25
C GLY A 109 -2.55 -1.15 -14.81
N SER A 110 -3.10 0.05 -15.03
CA SER A 110 -2.37 1.30 -14.76
C SER A 110 -2.36 1.73 -13.29
N ASP A 111 -3.32 1.29 -12.51
CA ASP A 111 -3.45 1.65 -11.09
C ASP A 111 -2.52 0.81 -10.19
N SER A 112 -2.02 -0.33 -10.68
CA SER A 112 -1.12 -1.22 -9.93
C SER A 112 0.27 -0.65 -9.65
N MET A 113 0.62 0.52 -10.18
CA MET A 113 1.91 1.16 -9.96
C MET A 113 1.91 2.26 -8.89
N ILE A 114 0.75 2.54 -8.28
CA ILE A 114 0.67 3.54 -7.21
C ILE A 114 1.10 2.86 -5.90
N PRO A 115 2.11 3.40 -5.19
CA PRO A 115 2.52 2.82 -3.92
C PRO A 115 1.43 2.99 -2.86
N ASN A 116 1.28 1.97 -1.99
CA ASN A 116 0.39 2.02 -0.85
C ASN A 116 1.11 2.60 0.37
N LEU A 117 0.52 3.59 1.05
CA LEU A 117 1.04 4.19 2.27
C LEU A 117 0.52 3.40 3.48
N LEU A 118 1.35 2.53 4.04
CA LEU A 118 0.99 1.70 5.18
C LEU A 118 1.00 2.44 6.51
N VAL A 119 2.02 3.27 6.73
CA VAL A 119 2.17 4.06 7.95
C VAL A 119 2.41 5.51 7.56
N ASN A 120 1.55 6.39 8.07
CA ASN A 120 1.62 7.83 7.84
C ASN A 120 1.88 8.55 9.16
N ASN A 121 3.05 9.14 9.30
CA ASN A 121 3.46 9.92 10.46
C ASN A 121 3.47 11.44 10.20
N ALA A 122 2.89 11.93 9.10
CA ALA A 122 2.88 13.34 8.71
C ALA A 122 2.36 14.27 9.80
N ASN A 123 1.31 13.86 10.51
CA ASN A 123 0.63 14.68 11.51
C ASN A 123 0.89 14.25 12.97
N GLN A 124 1.83 13.32 13.18
CA GLN A 124 2.15 12.85 14.52
C GLN A 124 2.87 13.94 15.33
N LYS A 125 2.32 14.23 16.52
CA LYS A 125 2.92 15.20 17.48
C LYS A 125 3.98 14.58 18.36
N THR A 126 3.93 13.26 18.53
CA THR A 126 4.84 12.44 19.35
C THR A 126 5.20 11.19 18.57
N ALA A 127 6.27 10.50 18.95
CA ALA A 127 6.54 9.19 18.40
C ALA A 127 5.37 8.23 18.64
N PRO A 128 5.08 7.31 17.71
CA PRO A 128 3.95 6.40 17.82
C PRO A 128 4.10 5.51 19.06
N PHE A 129 2.96 5.23 19.68
CA PHE A 129 2.84 4.26 20.77
C PHE A 129 1.79 3.22 20.37
N GLU A 130 2.23 1.99 20.20
CA GLU A 130 1.36 0.87 19.84
C GLU A 130 1.31 -0.14 20.97
N ASP A 131 0.11 -0.43 21.46
CA ASP A 131 -0.13 -1.48 22.45
C ASP A 131 -0.58 -2.74 21.74
N ALA A 132 0.29 -3.73 21.73
CA ALA A 132 0.04 -5.04 21.11
C ALA A 132 -0.18 -6.16 22.14
N THR A 133 -0.58 -5.81 23.35
CA THR A 133 -0.91 -6.78 24.40
C THR A 133 -2.06 -7.69 23.95
N GLY A 134 -1.84 -9.00 23.94
CA GLY A 134 -2.83 -9.99 23.50
C GLY A 134 -3.13 -9.96 21.98
N ALA A 135 -2.34 -9.26 21.18
CA ALA A 135 -2.53 -9.23 19.74
C ALA A 135 -2.26 -10.60 19.11
N HIS A 136 -3.09 -11.00 18.14
CA HIS A 136 -2.79 -12.17 17.30
C HIS A 136 -1.67 -11.85 16.30
N ALA A 137 -1.06 -12.90 15.71
CA ALA A 137 0.11 -12.79 14.85
C ALA A 137 -0.04 -11.74 13.75
N GLY A 138 -1.15 -11.74 13.00
CA GLY A 138 -1.39 -10.77 11.92
C GLY A 138 -1.49 -9.32 12.41
N ALA A 139 -2.14 -9.08 13.57
CA ALA A 139 -2.22 -7.74 14.15
C ALA A 139 -0.87 -7.25 14.67
N LEU A 140 0.00 -8.15 15.14
CA LEU A 140 1.31 -7.84 15.66
C LEU A 140 2.34 -7.62 14.54
N LEU A 141 2.41 -8.58 13.61
CA LEU A 141 3.46 -8.71 12.60
C LEU A 141 3.08 -8.16 11.21
N GLY A 142 1.80 -7.86 11.01
CA GLY A 142 1.26 -7.55 9.69
C GLY A 142 0.80 -8.81 8.94
N ASP A 143 0.00 -8.58 7.92
CA ASP A 143 -0.57 -9.65 7.11
C ASP A 143 -0.82 -9.17 5.67
N VAL A 144 -0.88 -10.11 4.74
CA VAL A 144 -1.34 -9.86 3.38
C VAL A 144 -2.74 -10.44 3.24
N ARG A 145 -3.75 -9.59 3.15
CA ARG A 145 -5.14 -10.04 3.01
C ARG A 145 -5.32 -10.96 1.81
N HIS A 146 -6.09 -12.01 2.03
CA HIS A 146 -6.49 -12.89 0.95
C HIS A 146 -7.40 -12.13 -0.04
N ASP A 147 -7.17 -12.31 -1.35
CA ASP A 147 -8.01 -11.68 -2.38
C ASP A 147 -9.33 -12.45 -2.54
N PRO A 148 -10.48 -11.86 -2.21
CA PRO A 148 -11.78 -12.51 -2.41
C PRO A 148 -12.13 -12.73 -3.88
N PHE A 149 -11.45 -12.05 -4.82
CA PHE A 149 -11.70 -12.14 -6.26
C PHE A 149 -10.79 -13.13 -7.00
N GLN A 150 -9.98 -13.90 -6.29
CA GLN A 150 -9.02 -14.86 -6.87
C GLN A 150 -9.67 -15.87 -7.86
N SER A 151 -10.97 -16.09 -7.77
CA SER A 151 -11.73 -16.94 -8.69
C SER A 151 -12.24 -16.24 -9.97
N GLY A 152 -12.05 -14.93 -10.13
CA GLY A 152 -12.62 -14.11 -11.21
C GLY A 152 -11.62 -13.48 -12.19
N GLY A 153 -10.31 -13.72 -12.05
CA GLY A 153 -9.29 -13.17 -12.97
C GLY A 153 -9.01 -11.67 -12.80
N MET A 154 -9.46 -11.06 -11.71
CA MET A 154 -9.17 -9.68 -11.32
C MET A 154 -8.51 -9.69 -9.95
N GLU A 155 -7.24 -10.09 -9.90
CA GLU A 155 -6.49 -10.06 -8.64
C GLU A 155 -6.15 -8.63 -8.26
N THR A 156 -6.44 -8.27 -6.99
CA THR A 156 -5.94 -7.04 -6.38
C THR A 156 -4.43 -7.21 -6.17
N PRO A 157 -3.59 -6.26 -6.60
CA PRO A 157 -2.15 -6.35 -6.42
C PRO A 157 -1.77 -6.58 -4.94
N SER A 158 -0.75 -7.39 -4.68
CA SER A 158 -0.33 -7.76 -3.32
C SER A 158 0.00 -6.56 -2.45
N HIS A 159 0.63 -5.51 -3.01
CA HIS A 159 0.98 -4.29 -2.29
C HIS A 159 -0.23 -3.50 -1.78
N ASP A 160 -1.42 -3.65 -2.40
CA ASP A 160 -2.67 -3.04 -1.94
C ASP A 160 -3.36 -3.87 -0.84
N ARG A 161 -2.98 -5.14 -0.71
CA ARG A 161 -3.53 -6.08 0.27
C ARG A 161 -2.73 -6.19 1.56
N VAL A 162 -1.57 -5.54 1.62
CA VAL A 162 -0.71 -5.52 2.82
C VAL A 162 -1.35 -4.70 3.93
N GLU A 163 -1.42 -5.28 5.11
CA GLU A 163 -1.82 -4.61 6.36
C GLU A 163 -0.64 -4.49 7.31
N PRO A 164 -0.36 -3.27 7.82
CA PRO A 164 0.73 -3.08 8.75
C PRO A 164 0.37 -3.67 10.12
N GLY A 165 1.25 -4.49 10.68
CA GLY A 165 1.17 -4.90 12.07
C GLY A 165 1.59 -3.79 13.03
N ALA A 166 1.36 -4.02 14.33
CA ALA A 166 1.76 -3.09 15.39
C ALA A 166 3.27 -2.77 15.35
N ILE A 167 4.10 -3.75 14.96
CA ILE A 167 5.55 -3.56 14.82
C ILE A 167 5.89 -2.48 13.78
N HIS A 168 5.18 -2.44 12.64
CA HIS A 168 5.38 -1.45 11.60
C HIS A 168 4.86 -0.07 12.01
N LYS A 169 3.69 -0.03 12.68
CA LYS A 169 3.08 1.21 13.18
C LYS A 169 3.94 1.85 14.25
N ALA A 170 4.62 1.04 15.07
CA ALA A 170 5.54 1.50 16.11
C ALA A 170 6.93 1.89 15.60
N ASN A 171 7.18 1.89 14.28
CA ASN A 171 8.48 2.24 13.73
C ASN A 171 8.96 3.60 14.23
N LYS A 172 10.21 3.66 14.76
CA LYS A 172 10.79 4.86 15.42
C LYS A 172 9.98 5.33 16.64
N GLY A 173 9.14 4.47 17.21
CA GLY A 173 8.30 4.73 18.37
C GLY A 173 8.46 3.68 19.44
N VAL A 174 7.38 3.34 20.12
CA VAL A 174 7.32 2.36 21.20
C VAL A 174 6.29 1.29 20.89
N LEU A 175 6.73 0.05 20.74
CA LEU A 175 5.88 -1.12 20.75
C LEU A 175 5.80 -1.65 22.19
N PHE A 176 4.62 -1.65 22.78
CA PHE A 176 4.37 -2.17 24.11
C PHE A 176 3.66 -3.53 24.01
N VAL A 177 4.21 -4.52 24.66
CA VAL A 177 3.64 -5.86 24.75
C VAL A 177 3.68 -6.29 26.22
N ASP A 178 2.53 -6.33 26.89
CA ASP A 178 2.42 -6.96 28.22
C ASP A 178 2.06 -8.43 28.05
N GLU A 179 2.42 -9.25 29.02
CA GLU A 179 2.14 -10.67 29.02
C GLU A 179 2.62 -11.41 27.75
N ILE A 180 3.88 -11.22 27.37
CA ILE A 180 4.47 -11.80 26.16
C ILE A 180 4.26 -13.32 26.03
N ASN A 181 4.03 -14.00 27.15
CA ASN A 181 3.72 -15.42 27.21
C ASN A 181 2.34 -15.78 26.63
N THR A 182 1.46 -14.80 26.42
CA THR A 182 0.15 -15.01 25.77
C THR A 182 0.26 -15.06 24.25
N LEU A 183 1.36 -14.55 23.69
CA LEU A 183 1.65 -14.63 22.26
C LEU A 183 2.05 -16.06 21.87
N ASP A 184 1.68 -16.47 20.67
CA ASP A 184 2.13 -17.73 20.10
C ASP A 184 3.67 -17.75 19.94
N ILE A 185 4.27 -18.94 20.00
CA ILE A 185 5.73 -19.12 19.98
C ILE A 185 6.36 -18.55 18.71
N ARG A 186 5.68 -18.64 17.55
CA ARG A 186 6.19 -18.12 16.28
C ARG A 186 6.26 -16.60 16.30
N SER A 187 5.24 -15.93 16.83
CA SER A 187 5.23 -14.46 16.99
C SER A 187 6.31 -14.00 17.96
N GLN A 188 6.54 -14.72 19.06
CA GLN A 188 7.64 -14.42 19.98
C GLN A 188 9.00 -14.55 19.30
N GLN A 189 9.23 -15.61 18.51
CA GLN A 189 10.48 -15.81 17.76
C GLN A 189 10.70 -14.68 16.73
N LYS A 190 9.67 -14.31 15.97
CA LYS A 190 9.77 -13.23 14.99
C LYS A 190 10.06 -11.88 15.66
N LEU A 191 9.46 -11.58 16.81
CA LEU A 191 9.81 -10.38 17.60
C LEU A 191 11.26 -10.41 18.05
N MET A 192 11.76 -11.55 18.52
CA MET A 192 13.18 -11.69 18.90
C MET A 192 14.09 -11.44 17.72
N THR A 193 13.79 -11.98 16.55
CA THR A 193 14.54 -11.72 15.30
C THR A 193 14.53 -10.21 14.97
N ALA A 194 13.36 -9.58 15.01
CA ALA A 194 13.24 -8.14 14.76
C ALA A 194 14.09 -7.29 15.73
N ILE A 195 14.16 -7.67 17.00
CA ILE A 195 14.99 -6.99 18.01
C ILE A 195 16.48 -7.20 17.72
N GLN A 196 16.89 -8.40 17.28
CA GLN A 196 18.29 -8.74 17.01
C GLN A 196 18.80 -8.11 15.73
N GLU A 197 18.00 -8.13 14.66
CA GLU A 197 18.38 -7.65 13.34
C GLU A 197 18.14 -6.15 13.16
N GLY A 198 17.22 -5.57 13.97
CA GLY A 198 16.83 -4.16 13.84
C GLY A 198 15.96 -3.89 12.62
N GLU A 199 15.57 -4.92 11.88
CA GLU A 199 14.73 -4.85 10.68
C GLU A 199 13.63 -5.90 10.74
N PHE A 200 12.47 -5.58 10.19
CA PHE A 200 11.35 -6.50 10.08
C PHE A 200 10.61 -6.30 8.75
N GLY A 201 10.57 -7.36 7.94
CA GLY A 201 9.80 -7.43 6.70
C GLY A 201 8.37 -7.94 6.92
N ILE A 202 7.47 -7.60 6.01
CA ILE A 202 6.08 -8.09 5.97
C ILE A 202 6.04 -9.39 5.16
#